data_656e5d1b86921cf4b7d1f37d27c9186c
#
_entry.id   656e5d1b86921cf4b7d1f37d27c9186c
#
_cell.length_a   1.000
_cell.length_b   1.000
_cell.length_c   1.000
_cell.angle_alpha   90.00
_cell.angle_beta   90.00
_cell.angle_gamma   90.00
#
_symmetry.space_group_name_H-M   'P 1'
#
loop_
_entity.id
_entity.type
_entity.pdbx_description
1 polymer ?
#
loop_
_entity_poly.entity_id
_entity_poly.type
_entity_poly.pdbx_seq_one_letter_code
_entity_poly.pdbx_strand_id
1 'polypeptide(L)'
;MASATQNFDAVVIGAGFSGMHMLKSLRDKLGLKVRVYEAGETVGGTWYWNRYPGARCDSDAYIYCFTWDKQLLQEWEWTERYPEQPEILRYLEHVAKRHDLKRDMQFNTRVTNADFDEGTNLWTVRTDEGEEVTARYVIAAVGSLSATNMPQFKGLEKFKGKWYHTSRYPHTGVDFTGKRVAVVGTGATAVQAIPEIAQQAKQLTVFQRTANYCVPARNGKVAPELVEARKADYYGVVKRIRESFFGFEYSFIPKSVLEATPEEREREFDRMWDTGGFAFWLANYQDMFFNQEANDLCADYIKRKIRKTVKDPVIAEKLIPKGYAYGTKRQPLDTNYYETFNKDYVLLVDANTEGGIEEITEKGIRAGGKEYEFDIVVFATGFDALTGPMKALNLKGRGGRT
;
A
#
# COMPACT_ATOMS: atom_id res chain seq x y z
N MET A 1 0.21 17.28 40.86
CA MET A 1 -0.32 16.00 41.36
C MET A 1 0.11 14.93 40.35
N ALA A 2 0.88 13.93 40.75
CA ALA A 2 1.20 12.82 39.85
C ALA A 2 -0.11 12.11 39.50
N SER A 3 -0.46 12.06 38.22
CA SER A 3 -1.60 11.26 37.74
C SER A 3 -1.35 9.81 38.15
N ALA A 4 -2.34 9.17 38.76
CA ALA A 4 -2.22 7.76 39.11
C ALA A 4 -1.93 6.97 37.82
N THR A 5 -0.81 6.25 37.81
CA THR A 5 -0.42 5.43 36.63
C THR A 5 -1.52 4.42 36.34
N GLN A 6 -2.15 4.52 35.17
CA GLN A 6 -3.17 3.56 34.78
C GLN A 6 -2.52 2.23 34.41
N ASN A 7 -3.01 1.12 34.97
CA ASN A 7 -2.53 -0.22 34.67
C ASN A 7 -3.47 -0.93 33.70
N PHE A 8 -2.91 -1.49 32.63
CA PHE A 8 -3.60 -2.34 31.67
C PHE A 8 -2.97 -3.74 31.63
N ASP A 9 -3.74 -4.74 31.17
CA ASP A 9 -3.14 -6.04 30.84
C ASP A 9 -2.37 -5.92 29.52
N ALA A 10 -2.92 -5.18 28.56
CA ALA A 10 -2.27 -4.97 27.27
C ALA A 10 -2.45 -3.55 26.74
N VAL A 11 -1.39 -3.02 26.13
CA VAL A 11 -1.41 -1.83 25.30
C VAL A 11 -1.18 -2.23 23.86
N VAL A 12 -2.06 -1.78 22.95
CA VAL A 12 -1.96 -1.98 21.50
C VAL A 12 -1.64 -0.64 20.85
N ILE A 13 -0.64 -0.60 19.97
CA ILE A 13 -0.18 0.62 19.32
C ILE A 13 -0.63 0.61 17.85
N GLY A 14 -1.61 1.46 17.53
CA GLY A 14 -2.24 1.59 16.22
C GLY A 14 -3.64 0.97 16.14
N ALA A 15 -4.57 1.65 15.46
CA ALA A 15 -5.96 1.25 15.27
C ALA A 15 -6.31 0.92 13.79
N GLY A 16 -5.36 0.34 13.06
CA GLY A 16 -5.60 -0.30 11.76
C GLY A 16 -6.22 -1.70 11.91
N PHE A 17 -6.26 -2.49 10.83
CA PHE A 17 -6.75 -3.87 10.85
C PHE A 17 -6.18 -4.71 12.00
N SER A 18 -4.85 -4.69 12.17
CA SER A 18 -4.18 -5.47 13.21
C SER A 18 -4.58 -5.05 14.61
N GLY A 19 -4.61 -3.74 14.89
CA GLY A 19 -4.94 -3.21 16.21
C GLY A 19 -6.39 -3.45 16.59
N MET A 20 -7.32 -3.27 15.67
CA MET A 20 -8.74 -3.59 15.86
C MET A 20 -8.96 -5.09 16.16
N HIS A 21 -8.25 -5.96 15.39
CA HIS A 21 -8.31 -7.40 15.63
C HIS A 21 -7.74 -7.78 16.99
N MET A 22 -6.59 -7.23 17.37
CA MET A 22 -5.95 -7.50 18.65
C MET A 22 -6.80 -7.02 19.83
N LEU A 23 -7.33 -5.79 19.77
CA LEU A 23 -8.24 -5.27 20.79
C LEU A 23 -9.42 -6.23 21.02
N LYS A 24 -10.14 -6.57 19.91
CA LYS A 24 -11.28 -7.48 20.00
C LYS A 24 -10.90 -8.84 20.59
N SER A 25 -9.78 -9.39 20.15
CA SER A 25 -9.35 -10.73 20.60
C SER A 25 -8.93 -10.72 22.07
N LEU A 26 -8.16 -9.75 22.51
CA LEU A 26 -7.68 -9.65 23.90
C LEU A 26 -8.82 -9.31 24.85
N ARG A 27 -9.69 -8.36 24.49
CA ARG A 27 -10.80 -7.92 25.31
C ARG A 27 -11.92 -8.96 25.39
N ASP A 28 -12.44 -9.39 24.22
CA ASP A 28 -13.69 -10.16 24.15
C ASP A 28 -13.47 -11.66 24.35
N LYS A 29 -12.30 -12.21 23.97
CA LYS A 29 -12.01 -13.64 24.11
C LYS A 29 -11.25 -13.96 25.39
N LEU A 30 -10.35 -13.05 25.82
CA LEU A 30 -9.47 -13.30 26.99
C LEU A 30 -9.87 -12.47 28.21
N GLY A 31 -10.84 -11.55 28.09
CA GLY A 31 -11.31 -10.73 29.22
C GLY A 31 -10.27 -9.74 29.76
N LEU A 32 -9.27 -9.38 28.94
CA LEU A 32 -8.18 -8.50 29.35
C LEU A 32 -8.61 -7.03 29.33
N LYS A 33 -8.08 -6.22 30.25
CA LYS A 33 -8.16 -4.76 30.21
C LYS A 33 -7.16 -4.22 29.20
N VAL A 34 -7.67 -3.72 28.07
CA VAL A 34 -6.84 -3.28 26.91
C VAL A 34 -7.01 -1.78 26.69
N ARG A 35 -5.92 -1.12 26.30
CA ARG A 35 -5.91 0.24 25.74
C ARG A 35 -5.27 0.21 24.39
N VAL A 36 -5.91 0.88 23.40
CA VAL A 36 -5.31 1.13 22.08
C VAL A 36 -4.96 2.61 21.96
N TYR A 37 -3.75 2.91 21.54
CA TYR A 37 -3.33 4.27 21.18
C TYR A 37 -3.23 4.39 19.65
N GLU A 38 -3.88 5.42 19.09
CA GLU A 38 -3.86 5.74 17.66
C GLU A 38 -3.48 7.21 17.46
N ALA A 39 -2.49 7.44 16.60
CA ALA A 39 -2.02 8.78 16.26
C ALA A 39 -3.00 9.57 15.38
N GLY A 40 -3.91 8.90 14.69
CA GLY A 40 -4.97 9.51 13.88
C GLY A 40 -6.21 9.85 14.70
N GLU A 41 -7.15 10.57 14.07
CA GLU A 41 -8.42 10.98 14.69
C GLU A 41 -9.41 9.84 14.81
N THR A 42 -9.19 8.73 14.08
CA THR A 42 -10.10 7.59 14.06
C THR A 42 -9.38 6.31 13.65
N VAL A 43 -10.11 5.20 13.62
CA VAL A 43 -9.61 3.91 13.12
C VAL A 43 -9.30 3.99 11.63
N GLY A 44 -8.50 3.02 11.15
CA GLY A 44 -8.27 2.88 9.70
C GLY A 44 -6.82 2.57 9.34
N GLY A 45 -5.84 3.01 10.15
CA GLY A 45 -4.43 2.79 9.86
C GLY A 45 -4.05 3.26 8.44
N THR A 46 -3.56 2.35 7.60
CA THR A 46 -3.23 2.66 6.18
C THR A 46 -4.35 3.41 5.46
N TRP A 47 -5.60 3.08 5.68
CA TRP A 47 -6.77 3.66 5.01
C TRP A 47 -7.24 4.98 5.62
N TYR A 48 -6.79 5.31 6.80
CA TYR A 48 -6.93 6.65 7.37
C TYR A 48 -5.87 7.60 6.79
N TRP A 49 -4.60 7.15 6.65
CA TRP A 49 -3.48 8.01 6.27
C TRP A 49 -3.28 8.15 4.75
N ASN A 50 -3.53 7.11 3.96
CA ASN A 50 -3.26 7.09 2.52
C ASN A 50 -4.53 7.42 1.71
N ARG A 51 -4.68 8.69 1.34
CA ARG A 51 -5.86 9.26 0.66
C ARG A 51 -5.52 9.92 -0.67
N TYR A 52 -4.38 9.60 -1.23
CA TYR A 52 -3.98 10.12 -2.53
C TYR A 52 -4.98 9.70 -3.61
N PRO A 53 -5.10 10.46 -4.73
CA PRO A 53 -6.03 10.11 -5.80
C PRO A 53 -5.83 8.69 -6.30
N GLY A 54 -6.91 7.94 -6.47
CA GLY A 54 -6.87 6.55 -6.92
C GLY A 54 -6.38 5.52 -5.88
N ALA A 55 -6.18 5.93 -4.61
CA ALA A 55 -5.78 5.02 -3.54
C ALA A 55 -6.78 3.88 -3.38
N ARG A 56 -6.33 2.64 -3.61
CA ARG A 56 -7.16 1.43 -3.54
C ARG A 56 -6.39 0.23 -3.07
N CYS A 57 -7.11 -0.77 -2.59
CA CYS A 57 -6.53 -2.07 -2.28
C CYS A 57 -6.09 -2.78 -3.56
N ASP A 58 -5.02 -3.53 -3.50
CA ASP A 58 -4.55 -4.42 -4.57
C ASP A 58 -4.77 -5.90 -4.24
N SER A 59 -5.46 -6.18 -3.13
CA SER A 59 -6.00 -7.49 -2.78
C SER A 59 -7.50 -7.51 -3.01
N ASP A 60 -8.02 -8.65 -3.46
CA ASP A 60 -9.45 -8.82 -3.65
C ASP A 60 -10.22 -8.51 -2.35
N ALA A 61 -11.28 -7.73 -2.44
CA ALA A 61 -12.03 -7.22 -1.29
C ALA A 61 -12.55 -8.32 -0.35
N TYR A 62 -12.96 -9.45 -0.90
CA TYR A 62 -13.52 -10.58 -0.13
C TYR A 62 -12.50 -11.28 0.76
N ILE A 63 -11.18 -11.08 0.51
CA ILE A 63 -10.11 -11.57 1.39
C ILE A 63 -9.53 -10.46 2.26
N TYR A 64 -9.79 -9.20 1.93
CA TYR A 64 -9.29 -8.04 2.64
C TYR A 64 -10.31 -7.54 3.67
N CYS A 65 -10.79 -8.44 4.54
CA CYS A 65 -11.80 -8.17 5.54
C CYS A 65 -11.58 -9.02 6.80
N PHE A 66 -12.30 -8.70 7.89
CA PHE A 66 -12.28 -9.50 9.10
C PHE A 66 -13.11 -10.77 8.93
N THR A 67 -12.51 -11.93 9.21
CA THR A 67 -13.14 -13.25 9.03
C THR A 67 -13.78 -13.83 10.31
N TRP A 68 -13.71 -13.10 11.43
CA TRP A 68 -14.20 -13.59 12.73
C TRP A 68 -15.67 -13.22 13.04
N ASP A 69 -16.30 -12.37 12.21
CA ASP A 69 -17.72 -12.04 12.33
C ASP A 69 -18.47 -12.59 11.10
N LYS A 70 -19.15 -13.72 11.33
CA LYS A 70 -19.89 -14.44 10.29
C LYS A 70 -21.02 -13.61 9.67
N GLN A 71 -21.72 -12.86 10.51
CA GLN A 71 -22.85 -12.06 10.08
C GLN A 71 -22.37 -10.87 9.24
N LEU A 72 -21.29 -10.19 9.65
CA LEU A 72 -20.69 -9.12 8.90
C LEU A 72 -20.23 -9.59 7.50
N LEU A 73 -19.67 -10.80 7.38
CA LEU A 73 -19.27 -11.37 6.10
C LEU A 73 -20.45 -11.60 5.15
N GLN A 74 -21.67 -11.79 5.67
CA GLN A 74 -22.89 -11.91 4.88
C GLN A 74 -23.51 -10.55 4.54
N GLU A 75 -23.45 -9.59 5.47
CA GLU A 75 -24.12 -8.28 5.35
C GLU A 75 -23.33 -7.28 4.51
N TRP A 76 -21.97 -7.30 4.62
CA TRP A 76 -21.16 -6.32 3.91
C TRP A 76 -21.04 -6.62 2.43
N GLU A 77 -21.30 -5.62 1.61
CA GLU A 77 -21.18 -5.68 0.16
C GLU A 77 -20.10 -4.72 -0.32
N TRP A 78 -19.12 -5.28 -1.02
CA TRP A 78 -18.08 -4.50 -1.66
C TRP A 78 -18.53 -4.05 -3.05
N THR A 79 -18.26 -2.78 -3.40
CA THR A 79 -18.68 -2.21 -4.69
C THR A 79 -17.84 -2.72 -5.85
N GLU A 80 -16.56 -3.03 -5.57
CA GLU A 80 -15.58 -3.44 -6.57
C GLU A 80 -14.68 -4.57 -6.06
N ARG A 81 -14.01 -5.22 -7.01
CA ARG A 81 -13.00 -6.24 -6.72
C ARG A 81 -11.85 -5.68 -5.88
N TYR A 82 -11.35 -4.49 -6.23
CA TYR A 82 -10.30 -3.75 -5.54
C TYR A 82 -10.88 -2.41 -5.07
N PRO A 83 -11.48 -2.36 -3.87
CA PRO A 83 -12.19 -1.19 -3.40
C PRO A 83 -11.26 -0.01 -3.14
N GLU A 84 -11.80 1.18 -3.33
CA GLU A 84 -11.10 2.41 -3.05
C GLU A 84 -10.97 2.69 -1.54
N GLN A 85 -9.99 3.54 -1.20
CA GLN A 85 -9.71 3.95 0.17
C GLN A 85 -10.96 4.39 0.96
N PRO A 86 -11.89 5.21 0.43
CA PRO A 86 -13.06 5.63 1.21
C PRO A 86 -13.98 4.46 1.60
N GLU A 87 -14.10 3.45 0.74
CA GLU A 87 -14.93 2.29 1.04
C GLU A 87 -14.30 1.42 2.14
N ILE A 88 -13.00 1.19 2.06
CA ILE A 88 -12.29 0.41 3.07
C ILE A 88 -12.31 1.13 4.43
N LEU A 89 -12.18 2.45 4.44
CA LEU A 89 -12.30 3.22 5.67
C LEU A 89 -13.71 3.11 6.26
N ARG A 90 -14.76 3.22 5.44
CA ARG A 90 -16.16 3.00 5.89
C ARG A 90 -16.37 1.61 6.48
N TYR A 91 -15.76 0.58 5.87
CA TYR A 91 -15.79 -0.78 6.42
C TYR A 91 -15.15 -0.85 7.80
N LEU A 92 -13.97 -0.28 7.99
CA LEU A 92 -13.29 -0.28 9.30
C LEU A 92 -14.06 0.51 10.36
N GLU A 93 -14.62 1.65 10.00
CA GLU A 93 -15.50 2.44 10.87
C GLU A 93 -16.76 1.66 11.25
N HIS A 94 -17.38 0.95 10.31
CA HIS A 94 -18.53 0.11 10.56
C HIS A 94 -18.19 -1.01 11.54
N VAL A 95 -17.05 -1.69 11.35
CA VAL A 95 -16.57 -2.75 12.27
C VAL A 95 -16.29 -2.19 13.66
N ALA A 96 -15.65 -1.03 13.74
CA ALA A 96 -15.35 -0.39 15.04
C ALA A 96 -16.62 -0.05 15.80
N LYS A 97 -17.65 0.47 15.12
CA LYS A 97 -18.96 0.77 15.70
C LYS A 97 -19.71 -0.51 16.10
N ARG A 98 -19.77 -1.52 15.23
CA ARG A 98 -20.49 -2.78 15.46
C ARG A 98 -20.02 -3.51 16.70
N HIS A 99 -18.71 -3.47 16.97
CA HIS A 99 -18.08 -4.17 18.10
C HIS A 99 -17.70 -3.24 19.25
N ASP A 100 -18.17 -1.99 19.24
CA ASP A 100 -17.88 -0.98 20.26
C ASP A 100 -16.37 -0.93 20.62
N LEU A 101 -15.53 -0.87 19.56
CA LEU A 101 -14.08 -0.89 19.77
C LEU A 101 -13.54 0.46 20.21
N LYS A 102 -14.16 1.57 19.77
CA LYS A 102 -13.67 2.92 20.04
C LYS A 102 -13.64 3.30 21.53
N ARG A 103 -14.47 2.66 22.36
CA ARG A 103 -14.48 2.93 23.82
C ARG A 103 -13.15 2.64 24.53
N ASP A 104 -12.37 1.68 24.00
CA ASP A 104 -11.06 1.28 24.55
C ASP A 104 -9.89 1.85 23.74
N MET A 105 -10.17 2.80 22.82
CA MET A 105 -9.18 3.47 21.98
C MET A 105 -9.02 4.93 22.39
N GLN A 106 -7.79 5.41 22.36
CA GLN A 106 -7.45 6.83 22.52
C GLN A 106 -6.82 7.31 21.22
N PHE A 107 -7.50 8.27 20.58
CA PHE A 107 -7.11 8.85 19.31
C PHE A 107 -6.28 10.12 19.51
N ASN A 108 -5.68 10.63 18.42
CA ASN A 108 -4.78 11.78 18.41
C ASN A 108 -3.63 11.63 19.43
N THR A 109 -3.23 10.39 19.70
CA THR A 109 -2.25 10.06 20.74
C THR A 109 -1.20 9.11 20.17
N ARG A 110 0.03 9.59 20.07
CA ARG A 110 1.16 8.82 19.57
C ARG A 110 1.97 8.23 20.71
N VAL A 111 2.18 6.92 20.68
CA VAL A 111 3.20 6.30 21.53
C VAL A 111 4.59 6.68 21.04
N THR A 112 5.40 7.22 21.95
CA THR A 112 6.77 7.69 21.66
C THR A 112 7.83 6.69 22.06
N ASN A 113 7.58 5.92 23.13
CA ASN A 113 8.44 4.83 23.58
C ASN A 113 7.71 3.85 24.48
N ALA A 114 8.29 2.67 24.65
CA ALA A 114 7.91 1.70 25.66
C ALA A 114 9.16 1.00 26.20
N ASP A 115 9.32 1.04 27.54
CA ASP A 115 10.46 0.48 28.26
C ASP A 115 10.01 -0.69 29.12
N PHE A 116 10.66 -1.84 29.01
CA PHE A 116 10.39 -3.02 29.84
C PHE A 116 11.21 -2.98 31.13
N ASP A 117 10.52 -3.07 32.24
CA ASP A 117 11.14 -3.16 33.58
C ASP A 117 11.18 -4.64 34.02
N GLU A 118 12.41 -5.18 34.16
CA GLU A 118 12.65 -6.56 34.59
C GLU A 118 12.32 -6.81 36.07
N GLY A 119 12.31 -5.78 36.90
CA GLY A 119 12.00 -5.89 38.31
C GLY A 119 10.49 -6.11 38.55
N THR A 120 9.66 -5.42 37.79
CA THR A 120 8.19 -5.50 37.87
C THR A 120 7.56 -6.42 36.84
N ASN A 121 8.31 -6.79 35.77
CA ASN A 121 7.84 -7.50 34.59
C ASN A 121 6.71 -6.74 33.86
N LEU A 122 6.77 -5.41 33.86
CA LEU A 122 5.83 -4.53 33.18
C LEU A 122 6.52 -3.67 32.15
N TRP A 123 5.76 -3.29 31.14
CA TRP A 123 6.11 -2.24 30.20
C TRP A 123 5.62 -0.90 30.73
N THR A 124 6.43 0.13 30.64
CA THR A 124 6.04 1.53 30.81
C THR A 124 5.93 2.16 29.42
N VAL A 125 4.72 2.54 29.02
CA VAL A 125 4.40 3.12 27.71
C VAL A 125 4.16 4.61 27.89
N ARG A 126 4.81 5.44 27.03
CA ARG A 126 4.70 6.92 27.05
C ARG A 126 4.16 7.44 25.73
N THR A 127 3.35 8.48 25.83
CA THR A 127 2.74 9.16 24.70
C THR A 127 3.30 10.56 24.48
N ASP A 128 3.04 11.13 23.30
CA ASP A 128 3.37 12.52 22.97
C ASP A 128 2.56 13.57 23.76
N GLU A 129 1.43 13.16 24.33
CA GLU A 129 0.63 13.98 25.25
C GLU A 129 1.14 13.93 26.71
N GLY A 130 2.24 13.21 26.96
CA GLY A 130 2.85 13.09 28.28
C GLY A 130 2.17 12.08 29.21
N GLU A 131 1.25 11.28 28.71
CA GLU A 131 0.65 10.18 29.47
C GLU A 131 1.66 9.04 29.64
N GLU A 132 1.69 8.44 30.82
CA GLU A 132 2.47 7.25 31.15
C GLU A 132 1.54 6.18 31.72
N VAL A 133 1.57 5.00 31.08
CA VAL A 133 0.78 3.84 31.54
C VAL A 133 1.65 2.60 31.65
N THR A 134 1.24 1.64 32.46
CA THR A 134 1.92 0.35 32.55
C THR A 134 1.06 -0.78 31.97
N ALA A 135 1.72 -1.78 31.40
CA ALA A 135 1.05 -2.96 30.83
C ALA A 135 1.93 -4.22 30.92
N ARG A 136 1.30 -5.38 31.04
CA ARG A 136 2.00 -6.68 30.94
C ARG A 136 2.45 -6.98 29.53
N TYR A 137 1.67 -6.55 28.53
CA TYR A 137 1.90 -6.80 27.13
C TYR A 137 1.85 -5.51 26.33
N VAL A 138 2.79 -5.33 25.40
CA VAL A 138 2.77 -4.28 24.38
C VAL A 138 2.69 -4.96 23.02
N ILE A 139 1.69 -4.58 22.23
CA ILE A 139 1.45 -5.11 20.89
C ILE A 139 1.67 -3.99 19.86
N ALA A 140 2.74 -4.10 19.10
CA ALA A 140 3.05 -3.15 18.04
C ALA A 140 2.20 -3.47 16.79
N ALA A 141 1.04 -2.83 16.69
CA ALA A 141 0.14 -2.92 15.52
C ALA A 141 0.31 -1.72 14.55
N VAL A 142 1.54 -1.23 14.42
CA VAL A 142 1.91 0.02 13.74
C VAL A 142 1.85 -0.04 12.22
N GLY A 143 1.61 -1.22 11.66
CA GLY A 143 1.60 -1.43 10.20
C GLY A 143 3.01 -1.41 9.58
N SER A 144 3.11 -1.93 8.37
CA SER A 144 4.38 -2.02 7.62
C SER A 144 4.68 -0.78 6.77
N LEU A 145 3.69 0.09 6.54
CA LEU A 145 3.74 1.26 5.65
C LEU A 145 3.29 2.54 6.38
N SER A 146 3.77 2.78 7.60
CA SER A 146 3.42 3.97 8.39
C SER A 146 4.60 4.94 8.58
N ALA A 147 5.85 4.49 8.41
CA ALA A 147 7.01 5.36 8.41
C ALA A 147 7.23 5.95 7.01
N THR A 148 6.95 7.24 6.85
CA THR A 148 7.08 7.96 5.59
C THR A 148 8.55 8.12 5.22
N ASN A 149 8.91 7.78 3.97
CA ASN A 149 10.22 8.12 3.42
C ASN A 149 10.17 9.53 2.83
N MET A 150 10.38 10.53 3.68
CA MET A 150 10.38 11.94 3.25
C MET A 150 11.58 12.23 2.35
N PRO A 151 11.35 12.79 1.15
CA PRO A 151 12.43 13.11 0.24
C PRO A 151 13.30 14.23 0.81
N GLN A 152 14.62 14.02 0.72
CA GLN A 152 15.62 15.02 1.13
C GLN A 152 16.20 15.71 -0.10
N PHE A 153 15.35 16.31 -0.93
CA PHE A 153 15.82 17.07 -2.08
C PHE A 153 16.32 18.44 -1.64
N LYS A 154 17.52 18.81 -2.10
CA LYS A 154 18.07 20.15 -1.91
C LYS A 154 17.08 21.19 -2.43
N GLY A 155 16.79 22.22 -1.65
CA GLY A 155 15.97 23.37 -2.06
C GLY A 155 14.46 23.16 -1.94
N LEU A 156 13.97 22.05 -1.38
CA LEU A 156 12.52 21.80 -1.21
C LEU A 156 11.83 22.94 -0.44
N GLU A 157 12.53 23.53 0.52
CA GLU A 157 12.06 24.66 1.34
C GLU A 157 11.89 25.97 0.55
N LYS A 158 12.49 26.07 -0.65
CA LYS A 158 12.43 27.26 -1.52
C LYS A 158 11.26 27.23 -2.49
N PHE A 159 10.64 26.07 -2.68
CA PHE A 159 9.58 25.90 -3.65
C PHE A 159 8.37 26.78 -3.33
N LYS A 160 7.99 27.64 -4.26
CA LYS A 160 6.85 28.57 -4.10
C LYS A 160 5.48 27.98 -4.43
N GLY A 161 5.46 26.84 -5.11
CA GLY A 161 4.26 26.04 -5.34
C GLY A 161 3.85 25.23 -4.11
N LYS A 162 2.93 24.30 -4.31
CA LYS A 162 2.49 23.36 -3.26
C LYS A 162 3.15 22.01 -3.48
N TRP A 163 3.53 21.34 -2.42
CA TRP A 163 3.96 19.97 -2.50
C TRP A 163 3.25 19.07 -1.49
N TYR A 164 3.08 17.82 -1.86
CA TYR A 164 2.39 16.82 -1.06
C TYR A 164 3.15 15.51 -1.10
N HIS A 165 3.14 14.78 0.02
CA HIS A 165 3.59 13.41 0.06
C HIS A 165 2.38 12.48 0.13
N THR A 166 2.36 11.41 -0.66
CA THR A 166 1.20 10.52 -0.78
C THR A 166 0.77 9.87 0.53
N SER A 167 1.72 9.60 1.45
CA SER A 167 1.43 9.04 2.78
C SER A 167 0.89 10.06 3.81
N ARG A 168 0.90 11.35 3.47
CA ARG A 168 0.40 12.47 4.30
C ARG A 168 -0.47 13.40 3.46
N TYR A 169 -1.32 12.80 2.67
CA TYR A 169 -2.16 13.54 1.74
C TYR A 169 -3.28 14.29 2.50
N PRO A 170 -3.62 15.54 2.10
CA PRO A 170 -4.65 16.31 2.76
C PRO A 170 -6.01 15.61 2.77
N HIS A 171 -6.70 15.61 3.90
CA HIS A 171 -8.04 15.03 4.03
C HIS A 171 -9.10 15.75 3.18
N THR A 172 -8.87 17.01 2.85
CA THR A 172 -9.72 17.82 1.96
C THR A 172 -9.49 17.54 0.47
N GLY A 173 -8.53 16.67 0.13
CA GLY A 173 -8.11 16.46 -1.25
C GLY A 173 -7.23 17.61 -1.79
N VAL A 174 -6.84 17.48 -3.05
CA VAL A 174 -6.08 18.50 -3.80
C VAL A 174 -6.72 18.66 -5.17
N ASP A 175 -6.99 19.90 -5.56
CA ASP A 175 -7.48 20.25 -6.89
C ASP A 175 -6.29 20.47 -7.84
N PHE A 176 -6.20 19.63 -8.87
CA PHE A 176 -5.19 19.69 -9.92
C PHE A 176 -5.66 20.40 -11.19
N THR A 177 -6.90 20.88 -11.21
CA THR A 177 -7.51 21.46 -12.41
C THR A 177 -6.69 22.62 -12.95
N GLY A 178 -6.26 22.50 -14.20
CA GLY A 178 -5.48 23.51 -14.90
C GLY A 178 -4.05 23.73 -14.41
N LYS A 179 -3.51 22.84 -13.53
CA LYS A 179 -2.18 22.94 -12.95
C LYS A 179 -1.12 22.17 -13.73
N ARG A 180 0.12 22.67 -13.68
CA ARG A 180 1.31 21.92 -14.07
C ARG A 180 1.73 21.09 -12.86
N VAL A 181 1.69 19.78 -12.99
CA VAL A 181 1.90 18.85 -11.87
C VAL A 181 3.13 17.99 -12.12
N ALA A 182 3.98 17.83 -11.11
CA ALA A 182 5.01 16.81 -11.09
C ALA A 182 4.59 15.65 -10.19
N VAL A 183 4.83 14.41 -10.62
CA VAL A 183 4.79 13.22 -9.76
C VAL A 183 6.18 12.60 -9.71
N VAL A 184 6.75 12.48 -8.52
CA VAL A 184 8.08 11.90 -8.30
C VAL A 184 7.92 10.49 -7.79
N GLY A 185 8.29 9.50 -8.61
CA GLY A 185 8.19 8.08 -8.33
C GLY A 185 7.22 7.34 -9.25
N THR A 186 7.43 6.03 -9.36
CA THR A 186 6.67 5.10 -10.23
C THR A 186 6.38 3.77 -9.52
N GLY A 187 6.33 3.76 -8.18
CA GLY A 187 5.89 2.62 -7.37
C GLY A 187 4.36 2.47 -7.38
N ALA A 188 3.82 1.48 -6.64
CA ALA A 188 2.38 1.17 -6.62
C ALA A 188 1.49 2.39 -6.36
N THR A 189 1.87 3.26 -5.44
CA THR A 189 1.16 4.52 -5.15
C THR A 189 1.10 5.45 -6.37
N ALA A 190 2.23 5.62 -7.07
CA ALA A 190 2.30 6.47 -8.25
C ALA A 190 1.51 5.88 -9.43
N VAL A 191 1.57 4.56 -9.61
CA VAL A 191 0.79 3.83 -10.63
C VAL A 191 -0.72 4.08 -10.46
N GLN A 192 -1.19 4.16 -9.22
CA GLN A 192 -2.59 4.49 -8.93
C GLN A 192 -2.90 5.99 -9.09
N ALA A 193 -2.00 6.88 -8.64
CA ALA A 193 -2.26 8.32 -8.59
C ALA A 193 -2.10 9.02 -9.95
N ILE A 194 -1.16 8.58 -10.79
CA ILE A 194 -0.84 9.21 -12.08
C ILE A 194 -2.05 9.29 -13.02
N PRO A 195 -2.83 8.22 -13.24
CA PRO A 195 -4.02 8.29 -14.08
C PRO A 195 -5.06 9.30 -13.60
N GLU A 196 -5.30 9.37 -12.28
CA GLU A 196 -6.28 10.25 -11.67
C GLU A 196 -5.85 11.73 -11.74
N ILE A 197 -4.57 12.00 -11.46
CA ILE A 197 -4.00 13.35 -11.59
C ILE A 197 -4.03 13.82 -13.04
N ALA A 198 -3.73 12.91 -13.98
CA ALA A 198 -3.73 13.23 -15.40
C ALA A 198 -5.12 13.63 -15.95
N GLN A 199 -6.21 13.22 -15.32
CA GLN A 199 -7.55 13.62 -15.72
C GLN A 199 -7.85 15.10 -15.47
N GLN A 200 -7.17 15.72 -14.49
CA GLN A 200 -7.40 17.08 -14.05
C GLN A 200 -6.29 18.05 -14.47
N ALA A 201 -5.06 17.58 -14.48
CA ALA A 201 -3.89 18.42 -14.72
C ALA A 201 -3.87 19.02 -16.14
N LYS A 202 -3.44 20.28 -16.27
CA LYS A 202 -3.13 20.88 -17.56
C LYS A 202 -1.91 20.23 -18.20
N GLN A 203 -0.93 19.88 -17.37
CA GLN A 203 0.30 19.18 -17.76
C GLN A 203 0.76 18.30 -16.60
N LEU A 204 1.16 17.09 -16.89
CA LEU A 204 1.72 16.15 -15.91
C LEU A 204 3.13 15.76 -16.34
N THR A 205 4.09 15.86 -15.43
CA THR A 205 5.44 15.32 -15.64
C THR A 205 5.74 14.28 -14.57
N VAL A 206 6.07 13.07 -15.01
CA VAL A 206 6.43 11.96 -14.14
C VAL A 206 7.94 11.79 -14.10
N PHE A 207 8.54 11.89 -12.92
CA PHE A 207 9.97 11.65 -12.69
C PHE A 207 10.18 10.20 -12.26
N GLN A 208 10.77 9.41 -13.14
CA GLN A 208 11.04 8.00 -12.96
C GLN A 208 12.50 7.76 -12.60
N ARG A 209 12.75 7.02 -11.51
CA ARG A 209 14.06 6.43 -11.21
C ARG A 209 14.16 4.98 -11.67
N THR A 210 13.09 4.21 -11.49
CA THR A 210 13.04 2.79 -11.80
C THR A 210 11.66 2.44 -12.30
N ALA A 211 11.56 1.97 -13.53
CA ALA A 211 10.30 1.44 -14.08
C ALA A 211 9.87 0.17 -13.32
N ASN A 212 8.57 -0.09 -13.28
CA ASN A 212 8.01 -1.28 -12.63
C ASN A 212 7.26 -2.18 -13.62
N TYR A 213 7.28 -3.50 -13.35
CA TYR A 213 6.43 -4.46 -14.02
C TYR A 213 4.99 -4.30 -13.51
N CYS A 214 4.18 -3.46 -14.17
CA CYS A 214 2.78 -3.32 -13.84
C CYS A 214 1.94 -4.29 -14.68
N VAL A 215 0.90 -4.86 -14.10
CA VAL A 215 -0.04 -5.76 -14.76
C VAL A 215 -1.46 -5.25 -14.55
N PRO A 216 -2.41 -5.58 -15.45
CA PRO A 216 -3.77 -5.07 -15.35
C PRO A 216 -4.43 -5.44 -14.02
N ALA A 217 -5.06 -4.48 -13.37
CA ALA A 217 -5.91 -4.76 -12.22
C ALA A 217 -7.14 -5.56 -12.62
N ARG A 218 -7.75 -5.28 -13.77
CA ARG A 218 -9.07 -5.78 -14.17
C ARG A 218 -10.10 -5.53 -13.07
N ASN A 219 -10.07 -4.30 -12.52
CA ASN A 219 -11.00 -3.89 -11.48
C ASN A 219 -12.41 -3.66 -12.04
N GLY A 220 -13.40 -3.77 -11.19
CA GLY A 220 -14.80 -3.55 -11.50
C GLY A 220 -15.72 -4.27 -10.52
N LYS A 221 -17.02 -4.17 -10.77
CA LYS A 221 -18.01 -4.90 -9.98
C LYS A 221 -17.79 -6.41 -10.08
N VAL A 222 -17.84 -7.07 -8.94
CA VAL A 222 -17.80 -8.53 -8.91
C VAL A 222 -19.17 -9.07 -9.34
N ALA A 223 -19.18 -10.09 -10.17
CA ALA A 223 -20.42 -10.72 -10.62
C ALA A 223 -21.24 -11.24 -9.41
N PRO A 224 -22.55 -10.96 -9.35
CA PRO A 224 -23.39 -11.35 -8.21
C PRO A 224 -23.29 -12.83 -7.86
N GLU A 225 -23.25 -13.70 -8.88
CA GLU A 225 -23.17 -15.15 -8.70
C GLU A 225 -21.86 -15.55 -7.99
N LEU A 226 -20.77 -14.85 -8.25
CA LEU A 226 -19.50 -15.08 -7.57
C LEU A 226 -19.52 -14.58 -6.13
N VAL A 227 -20.21 -13.46 -5.86
CA VAL A 227 -20.39 -12.94 -4.50
C VAL A 227 -21.21 -13.93 -3.69
N GLU A 228 -22.32 -14.43 -4.22
CA GLU A 228 -23.18 -15.42 -3.58
C GLU A 228 -22.44 -16.74 -3.32
N ALA A 229 -21.70 -17.26 -4.30
CA ALA A 229 -20.90 -18.47 -4.13
C ALA A 229 -19.84 -18.32 -3.01
N ARG A 230 -19.18 -17.17 -2.93
CA ARG A 230 -18.22 -16.88 -1.86
C ARG A 230 -18.89 -16.77 -0.48
N LYS A 231 -20.03 -16.08 -0.40
CA LYS A 231 -20.82 -15.95 0.84
C LYS A 231 -21.32 -17.32 1.32
N ALA A 232 -21.74 -18.20 0.41
CA ALA A 232 -22.21 -19.56 0.72
C ALA A 232 -21.09 -20.44 1.33
N ASP A 233 -19.84 -20.30 0.87
CA ASP A 233 -18.68 -21.09 1.35
C ASP A 233 -17.53 -20.21 1.88
N TYR A 234 -17.83 -19.21 2.68
CA TYR A 234 -16.80 -18.30 3.18
C TYR A 234 -15.70 -19.00 4.01
N TYR A 235 -16.07 -20.06 4.73
CA TYR A 235 -15.08 -20.85 5.47
C TYR A 235 -14.15 -21.65 4.57
N GLY A 236 -14.66 -22.21 3.47
CA GLY A 236 -13.83 -22.83 2.46
C GLY A 236 -12.88 -21.81 1.82
N VAL A 237 -13.36 -20.60 1.51
CA VAL A 237 -12.51 -19.49 1.05
C VAL A 237 -11.39 -19.20 2.04
N VAL A 238 -11.70 -18.99 3.33
CA VAL A 238 -10.71 -18.71 4.38
C VAL A 238 -9.71 -19.86 4.53
N LYS A 239 -10.16 -21.11 4.43
CA LYS A 239 -9.28 -22.28 4.49
C LYS A 239 -8.31 -22.27 3.31
N ARG A 240 -8.80 -22.12 2.07
CA ARG A 240 -7.96 -22.08 0.86
C ARG A 240 -6.92 -20.96 0.92
N ILE A 241 -7.31 -19.76 1.39
CA ILE A 241 -6.39 -18.62 1.57
C ILE A 241 -5.27 -18.97 2.56
N ARG A 242 -5.59 -19.61 3.69
CA ARG A 242 -4.59 -19.98 4.72
C ARG A 242 -3.62 -21.07 4.25
N GLU A 243 -4.06 -21.92 3.34
CA GLU A 243 -3.27 -23.02 2.77
C GLU A 243 -2.51 -22.59 1.50
N SER A 244 -2.81 -21.41 0.93
CA SER A 244 -2.20 -20.91 -0.29
C SER A 244 -0.91 -20.14 -0.04
N PHE A 245 -0.10 -20.03 -1.08
CA PHE A 245 1.08 -19.19 -1.07
C PHE A 245 0.67 -17.71 -1.02
N PHE A 246 1.24 -16.94 -0.10
CA PHE A 246 0.94 -15.52 0.15
C PHE A 246 -0.51 -15.16 0.59
N GLY A 247 -1.37 -16.13 0.89
CA GLY A 247 -2.70 -15.85 1.39
C GLY A 247 -3.72 -15.38 0.35
N PHE A 248 -3.59 -15.84 -0.90
CA PHE A 248 -4.52 -15.59 -2.00
C PHE A 248 -5.07 -16.91 -2.56
N GLU A 249 -6.26 -16.89 -3.17
CA GLU A 249 -6.82 -18.08 -3.85
C GLU A 249 -6.18 -18.32 -5.23
N TYR A 250 -4.85 -18.26 -5.31
CA TYR A 250 -4.08 -18.60 -6.50
C TYR A 250 -3.27 -19.86 -6.27
N SER A 251 -3.08 -20.63 -7.32
CA SER A 251 -2.22 -21.82 -7.31
C SER A 251 -1.28 -21.78 -8.51
N PHE A 252 -0.01 -22.07 -8.28
CA PHE A 252 0.97 -22.18 -9.36
C PHE A 252 0.62 -23.33 -10.31
N ILE A 253 0.95 -23.16 -11.59
CA ILE A 253 0.95 -24.24 -12.57
C ILE A 253 2.10 -25.19 -12.18
N PRO A 254 1.81 -26.48 -11.84
CA PRO A 254 2.80 -27.40 -11.28
C PRO A 254 3.70 -28.02 -12.37
N LYS A 255 4.25 -27.18 -13.23
CA LYS A 255 5.23 -27.56 -14.26
C LYS A 255 6.16 -26.38 -14.56
N SER A 256 7.30 -26.64 -15.18
CA SER A 256 8.19 -25.59 -15.66
C SER A 256 7.59 -24.87 -16.86
N VAL A 257 7.79 -23.55 -16.96
CA VAL A 257 7.44 -22.78 -18.15
C VAL A 257 8.27 -23.21 -19.36
N LEU A 258 9.47 -23.78 -19.11
CA LEU A 258 10.37 -24.28 -20.16
C LEU A 258 9.88 -25.58 -20.80
N GLU A 259 9.03 -26.34 -20.11
CA GLU A 259 8.38 -27.55 -20.63
C GLU A 259 7.12 -27.25 -21.45
N ALA A 260 6.61 -26.01 -21.38
CA ALA A 260 5.45 -25.60 -22.15
C ALA A 260 5.85 -25.23 -23.58
N THR A 261 5.01 -25.60 -24.57
CA THR A 261 5.19 -25.09 -25.93
C THR A 261 5.00 -23.57 -25.98
N PRO A 262 5.53 -22.87 -26.99
CA PRO A 262 5.29 -21.43 -27.13
C PRO A 262 3.80 -21.07 -27.13
N GLU A 263 2.95 -21.87 -27.77
CA GLU A 263 1.49 -21.65 -27.87
C GLU A 263 0.79 -21.89 -26.54
N GLU A 264 1.17 -22.94 -25.78
CA GLU A 264 0.65 -23.19 -24.43
C GLU A 264 1.02 -22.04 -23.50
N ARG A 265 2.26 -21.62 -23.53
CA ARG A 265 2.78 -20.55 -22.68
C ARG A 265 2.07 -19.21 -22.96
N GLU A 266 1.94 -18.83 -24.25
CA GLU A 266 1.24 -17.60 -24.62
C GLU A 266 -0.22 -17.62 -24.16
N ARG A 267 -0.93 -18.73 -24.36
CA ARG A 267 -2.32 -18.93 -23.91
C ARG A 267 -2.46 -18.77 -22.38
N GLU A 268 -1.55 -19.38 -21.61
CA GLU A 268 -1.59 -19.27 -20.15
C GLU A 268 -1.24 -17.86 -19.68
N PHE A 269 -0.27 -17.21 -20.31
CA PHE A 269 0.08 -15.83 -20.01
C PHE A 269 -1.09 -14.87 -20.35
N ASP A 270 -1.76 -15.05 -21.48
CA ASP A 270 -2.94 -14.27 -21.84
C ASP A 270 -4.08 -14.51 -20.85
N ARG A 271 -4.33 -15.77 -20.44
CA ARG A 271 -5.32 -16.09 -19.43
C ARG A 271 -5.06 -15.36 -18.10
N MET A 272 -3.83 -15.38 -17.61
CA MET A 272 -3.47 -14.69 -16.36
C MET A 272 -3.56 -13.17 -16.51
N TRP A 273 -3.16 -12.63 -17.66
CA TRP A 273 -3.23 -11.21 -17.97
C TRP A 273 -4.68 -10.70 -18.01
N ASP A 274 -5.58 -11.50 -18.57
CA ASP A 274 -7.00 -11.17 -18.65
C ASP A 274 -7.73 -11.39 -17.33
N THR A 275 -7.28 -12.33 -16.49
CA THR A 275 -7.74 -12.47 -15.10
C THR A 275 -7.39 -11.23 -14.28
N GLY A 276 -6.23 -10.64 -14.53
CA GLY A 276 -5.74 -9.45 -13.84
C GLY A 276 -5.35 -9.70 -12.37
N GLY A 277 -5.15 -8.60 -11.66
CA GLY A 277 -4.73 -8.68 -10.26
C GLY A 277 -3.37 -9.36 -10.10
N PHE A 278 -3.24 -10.18 -9.08
CA PHE A 278 -2.00 -10.93 -8.85
C PHE A 278 -1.93 -12.27 -9.59
N ALA A 279 -2.87 -12.56 -10.51
CA ALA A 279 -2.86 -13.82 -11.24
C ALA A 279 -1.54 -14.06 -11.98
N PHE A 280 -1.01 -13.05 -12.69
CA PHE A 280 0.25 -13.16 -13.43
C PHE A 280 1.46 -13.39 -12.50
N TRP A 281 1.34 -13.06 -11.23
CA TRP A 281 2.40 -13.25 -10.22
C TRP A 281 2.22 -14.55 -9.46
N LEU A 282 1.00 -14.92 -9.05
CA LEU A 282 0.73 -15.99 -8.09
C LEU A 282 0.02 -17.22 -8.67
N ALA A 283 -0.43 -17.15 -9.95
CA ALA A 283 -1.01 -18.29 -10.66
C ALA A 283 -0.15 -18.74 -11.86
N ASN A 284 1.12 -18.28 -11.90
CA ASN A 284 2.07 -18.56 -12.98
C ASN A 284 2.74 -19.93 -12.81
N TYR A 285 3.63 -20.26 -13.72
CA TYR A 285 4.46 -21.46 -13.61
C TYR A 285 5.32 -21.43 -12.36
N GLN A 286 5.49 -22.61 -11.72
CA GLN A 286 6.11 -22.70 -10.39
C GLN A 286 7.59 -22.26 -10.36
N ASP A 287 8.30 -22.35 -11.49
CA ASP A 287 9.73 -22.05 -11.61
C ASP A 287 10.04 -20.58 -11.89
N MET A 288 9.03 -19.75 -12.13
CA MET A 288 9.21 -18.32 -12.42
C MET A 288 10.07 -17.59 -11.37
N PHE A 289 9.98 -17.98 -10.09
CA PHE A 289 10.73 -17.33 -9.01
C PHE A 289 12.14 -17.88 -8.81
N PHE A 290 12.46 -19.03 -9.38
CA PHE A 290 13.67 -19.78 -9.05
C PHE A 290 14.56 -20.10 -10.26
N ASN A 291 14.08 -19.84 -11.48
CA ASN A 291 14.80 -20.04 -12.72
C ASN A 291 14.82 -18.75 -13.56
N GLN A 292 16.04 -18.30 -13.91
CA GLN A 292 16.20 -17.02 -14.62
C GLN A 292 15.58 -17.07 -16.02
N GLU A 293 15.77 -18.17 -16.77
CA GLU A 293 15.20 -18.30 -18.11
C GLU A 293 13.67 -18.31 -18.08
N ALA A 294 13.09 -19.00 -17.10
CA ALA A 294 11.65 -18.98 -16.84
C ALA A 294 11.15 -17.58 -16.51
N ASN A 295 11.89 -16.84 -15.69
CA ASN A 295 11.57 -15.47 -15.33
C ASN A 295 11.63 -14.53 -16.54
N ASP A 296 12.66 -14.67 -17.37
CA ASP A 296 12.86 -13.85 -18.56
C ASP A 296 11.70 -13.98 -19.55
N LEU A 297 11.15 -15.19 -19.74
CA LEU A 297 9.97 -15.43 -20.57
C LEU A 297 8.73 -14.67 -20.05
N CYS A 298 8.53 -14.68 -18.72
CA CYS A 298 7.44 -13.93 -18.08
C CYS A 298 7.65 -12.43 -18.22
N ALA A 299 8.87 -11.95 -17.96
CA ALA A 299 9.24 -10.54 -18.08
C ALA A 299 9.06 -10.03 -19.52
N ASP A 300 9.48 -10.82 -20.51
CA ASP A 300 9.37 -10.44 -21.94
C ASP A 300 7.93 -10.39 -22.41
N TYR A 301 7.04 -11.22 -21.87
CA TYR A 301 5.61 -11.09 -22.12
C TYR A 301 5.08 -9.73 -21.64
N ILE A 302 5.39 -9.32 -20.42
CA ILE A 302 4.98 -8.02 -19.89
C ILE A 302 5.56 -6.87 -20.72
N LYS A 303 6.85 -6.95 -21.11
CA LYS A 303 7.50 -5.95 -21.97
C LYS A 303 6.79 -5.81 -23.31
N ARG A 304 6.35 -6.92 -23.92
CA ARG A 304 5.56 -6.88 -25.18
C ARG A 304 4.20 -6.17 -24.97
N LYS A 305 3.52 -6.43 -23.82
CA LYS A 305 2.26 -5.75 -23.50
C LYS A 305 2.48 -4.23 -23.31
N ILE A 306 3.57 -3.80 -22.65
CA ILE A 306 3.93 -2.37 -22.52
C ILE A 306 4.11 -1.74 -23.89
N ARG A 307 4.92 -2.35 -24.78
CA ARG A 307 5.14 -1.84 -26.16
C ARG A 307 3.85 -1.79 -26.99
N LYS A 308 2.90 -2.67 -26.73
CA LYS A 308 1.60 -2.66 -27.40
C LYS A 308 0.70 -1.54 -26.90
N THR A 309 0.78 -1.20 -25.61
CA THR A 309 -0.09 -0.21 -24.94
C THR A 309 0.41 1.22 -25.15
N VAL A 310 1.72 1.44 -25.03
CA VAL A 310 2.35 2.76 -25.16
C VAL A 310 2.72 3.00 -26.61
N LYS A 311 2.10 4.03 -27.24
CA LYS A 311 2.22 4.29 -28.68
C LYS A 311 3.58 4.81 -29.11
N ASP A 312 4.19 5.67 -28.26
CA ASP A 312 5.53 6.19 -28.51
C ASP A 312 6.58 5.14 -28.10
N PRO A 313 7.38 4.62 -29.04
CA PRO A 313 8.36 3.57 -28.74
C PRO A 313 9.47 4.05 -27.78
N VAL A 314 9.81 5.34 -27.78
CA VAL A 314 10.82 5.88 -26.87
C VAL A 314 10.29 5.89 -25.45
N ILE A 315 9.04 6.31 -25.25
CA ILE A 315 8.38 6.28 -23.93
C ILE A 315 8.17 4.83 -23.48
N ALA A 316 7.75 3.94 -24.39
CA ALA A 316 7.58 2.52 -24.07
C ALA A 316 8.88 1.91 -23.53
N GLU A 317 10.02 2.16 -24.17
CA GLU A 317 11.33 1.65 -23.72
C GLU A 317 11.80 2.25 -22.39
N LYS A 318 11.42 3.48 -22.05
CA LYS A 318 11.65 4.08 -20.72
C LYS A 318 10.81 3.41 -19.64
N LEU A 319 9.58 3.01 -19.95
CA LEU A 319 8.65 2.36 -19.03
C LEU A 319 8.92 0.85 -18.83
N ILE A 320 9.78 0.27 -19.65
CA ILE A 320 10.18 -1.13 -19.52
C ILE A 320 11.20 -1.28 -18.38
N PRO A 321 10.93 -2.15 -17.38
CA PRO A 321 11.86 -2.43 -16.31
C PRO A 321 13.16 -3.04 -16.81
N LYS A 322 14.28 -2.57 -16.25
CA LYS A 322 15.64 -3.02 -16.56
C LYS A 322 16.41 -3.26 -15.26
N GLY A 323 17.35 -4.20 -15.29
CA GLY A 323 18.31 -4.42 -14.22
C GLY A 323 17.78 -5.19 -13.00
N TYR A 324 16.58 -5.77 -13.07
CA TYR A 324 16.05 -6.66 -12.04
C TYR A 324 15.03 -7.65 -12.61
N ALA A 325 14.94 -8.82 -12.00
CA ALA A 325 14.03 -9.89 -12.40
C ALA A 325 12.57 -9.59 -12.03
N TYR A 326 11.61 -10.03 -12.83
CA TYR A 326 10.19 -9.94 -12.52
C TYR A 326 9.89 -10.67 -11.19
N GLY A 327 9.05 -10.10 -10.35
CA GLY A 327 8.66 -10.66 -9.05
C GLY A 327 9.62 -10.36 -7.88
N THR A 328 10.80 -9.75 -8.12
CA THR A 328 11.71 -9.32 -7.04
C THR A 328 11.26 -8.05 -6.34
N LYS A 329 10.31 -7.33 -6.92
CA LYS A 329 9.58 -6.21 -6.32
C LYS A 329 8.09 -6.50 -6.38
N ARG A 330 7.30 -5.92 -5.44
CA ARG A 330 5.85 -6.00 -5.51
C ARG A 330 5.35 -5.46 -6.84
N GLN A 331 4.57 -6.26 -7.54
CA GLN A 331 3.94 -5.94 -8.81
C GLN A 331 2.83 -4.91 -8.58
N PRO A 332 2.90 -3.68 -9.13
CA PRO A 332 1.77 -2.76 -9.11
C PRO A 332 0.65 -3.22 -10.03
N LEU A 333 -0.59 -2.93 -9.64
CA LEU A 333 -1.76 -3.18 -10.48
C LEU A 333 -2.09 -1.93 -11.28
N ASP A 334 -2.13 -2.10 -12.59
CA ASP A 334 -2.39 -1.05 -13.57
C ASP A 334 -3.89 -0.85 -13.79
N THR A 335 -4.33 0.41 -13.65
CA THR A 335 -5.62 0.89 -14.15
C THR A 335 -5.36 2.14 -14.97
N ASN A 336 -5.15 1.99 -16.26
CA ASN A 336 -4.82 3.05 -17.24
C ASN A 336 -3.47 3.77 -16.99
N TYR A 337 -2.53 3.18 -16.27
CA TYR A 337 -1.21 3.78 -16.01
C TYR A 337 -0.40 3.93 -17.31
N TYR A 338 -0.26 2.85 -18.06
CA TYR A 338 0.48 2.89 -19.33
C TYR A 338 -0.24 3.73 -20.39
N GLU A 339 -1.57 3.63 -20.49
CA GLU A 339 -2.39 4.43 -21.41
C GLU A 339 -2.26 5.93 -21.13
N THR A 340 -2.02 6.32 -19.89
CA THR A 340 -1.84 7.73 -19.49
C THR A 340 -0.67 8.38 -20.23
N PHE A 341 0.40 7.64 -20.51
CA PHE A 341 1.56 8.16 -21.23
C PHE A 341 1.32 8.34 -22.75
N ASN A 342 0.16 7.98 -23.28
CA ASN A 342 -0.26 8.29 -24.64
C ASN A 342 -0.89 9.69 -24.79
N LYS A 343 -1.00 10.44 -23.70
CA LYS A 343 -1.57 11.79 -23.70
C LYS A 343 -0.45 12.82 -23.94
N ASP A 344 -0.66 13.74 -24.88
CA ASP A 344 0.36 14.72 -25.31
C ASP A 344 0.87 15.64 -24.18
N TYR A 345 0.04 15.85 -23.15
CA TYR A 345 0.37 16.68 -21.99
C TYR A 345 1.00 15.88 -20.81
N VAL A 346 1.27 14.58 -20.99
CA VAL A 346 1.92 13.74 -20.00
C VAL A 346 3.36 13.47 -20.46
N LEU A 347 4.32 13.93 -19.66
CA LEU A 347 5.75 13.79 -19.94
C LEU A 347 6.38 12.78 -18.99
N LEU A 348 7.32 12.00 -19.47
CA LEU A 348 8.13 11.09 -18.67
C LEU A 348 9.59 11.53 -18.70
N VAL A 349 10.15 11.85 -17.53
CA VAL A 349 11.58 12.11 -17.32
C VAL A 349 12.19 10.90 -16.64
N ASP A 350 13.03 10.17 -17.36
CA ASP A 350 13.71 8.99 -16.82
C ASP A 350 15.12 9.34 -16.35
N ALA A 351 15.36 9.23 -15.06
CA ALA A 351 16.63 9.55 -14.43
C ALA A 351 17.84 8.75 -14.99
N ASN A 352 17.58 7.57 -15.56
CA ASN A 352 18.66 6.74 -16.14
C ASN A 352 19.15 7.26 -17.51
N THR A 353 18.32 7.97 -18.24
CA THR A 353 18.65 8.46 -19.58
C THR A 353 18.71 9.97 -19.70
N GLU A 354 18.02 10.69 -18.81
CA GLU A 354 17.89 12.15 -18.87
C GLU A 354 18.47 12.86 -17.64
N GLY A 355 19.02 12.10 -16.68
CA GLY A 355 19.56 12.61 -15.43
C GLY A 355 18.49 12.70 -14.31
N GLY A 356 18.94 12.46 -13.09
CA GLY A 356 18.10 12.49 -11.89
C GLY A 356 17.75 13.90 -11.45
N ILE A 357 16.86 13.99 -10.45
CA ILE A 357 16.53 15.25 -9.78
C ILE A 357 17.76 15.76 -9.02
N GLU A 358 18.23 16.95 -9.37
CA GLU A 358 19.40 17.62 -8.78
C GLU A 358 18.99 18.48 -7.58
N GLU A 359 17.93 19.27 -7.76
CA GLU A 359 17.35 20.12 -6.71
C GLU A 359 15.90 20.50 -7.02
N ILE A 360 15.21 20.93 -5.98
CA ILE A 360 13.93 21.62 -6.11
C ILE A 360 14.23 23.13 -6.12
N THR A 361 13.73 23.83 -7.15
CA THR A 361 13.92 25.28 -7.31
C THR A 361 12.70 26.05 -6.77
N GLU A 362 12.77 27.38 -6.76
CA GLU A 362 11.61 28.20 -6.43
C GLU A 362 10.41 27.93 -7.36
N LYS A 363 10.66 27.55 -8.61
CA LYS A 363 9.63 27.36 -9.63
C LYS A 363 9.26 25.90 -9.90
N GLY A 364 10.09 24.94 -9.50
CA GLY A 364 9.86 23.54 -9.82
C GLY A 364 11.01 22.60 -9.53
N ILE A 365 11.41 21.79 -10.52
CA ILE A 365 12.41 20.73 -10.38
C ILE A 365 13.50 20.92 -11.42
N ARG A 366 14.78 20.89 -11.01
CA ARG A 366 15.91 20.74 -11.91
C ARG A 366 16.31 19.27 -11.99
N ALA A 367 16.34 18.75 -13.20
CA ALA A 367 16.75 17.38 -13.49
C ALA A 367 17.51 17.33 -14.82
N GLY A 368 18.65 16.64 -14.85
CA GLY A 368 19.49 16.53 -16.05
C GLY A 368 19.91 17.87 -16.66
N GLY A 369 20.22 18.86 -15.82
CA GLY A 369 20.59 20.21 -16.22
C GLY A 369 19.43 21.08 -16.74
N LYS A 370 18.19 20.55 -16.82
CA LYS A 370 17.00 21.27 -17.28
C LYS A 370 16.08 21.63 -16.12
N GLU A 371 15.51 22.83 -16.17
CA GLU A 371 14.49 23.27 -15.21
C GLU A 371 13.08 23.01 -15.77
N TYR A 372 12.24 22.38 -14.92
CA TYR A 372 10.84 22.10 -15.19
C TYR A 372 9.99 22.89 -14.18
N GLU A 373 9.06 23.71 -14.67
CA GLU A 373 8.20 24.53 -13.81
C GLU A 373 6.91 23.81 -13.43
N PHE A 374 6.53 23.89 -12.13
CA PHE A 374 5.33 23.25 -11.60
C PHE A 374 4.58 24.16 -10.64
N ASP A 375 3.27 23.98 -10.59
CA ASP A 375 2.41 24.58 -9.60
C ASP A 375 2.25 23.65 -8.38
N ILE A 376 2.32 22.32 -8.63
CA ILE A 376 2.20 21.27 -7.61
C ILE A 376 3.24 20.18 -7.85
N VAL A 377 3.88 19.71 -6.78
CA VAL A 377 4.74 18.52 -6.77
C VAL A 377 4.16 17.47 -5.84
N VAL A 378 3.96 16.25 -6.33
CA VAL A 378 3.49 15.09 -5.55
C VAL A 378 4.64 14.09 -5.41
N PHE A 379 5.07 13.86 -4.19
CA PHE A 379 6.09 12.86 -3.87
C PHE A 379 5.43 11.52 -3.58
N ALA A 380 5.60 10.56 -4.48
CA ALA A 380 5.24 9.16 -4.34
C ALA A 380 6.48 8.30 -4.06
N THR A 381 7.33 8.77 -3.13
CA THR A 381 8.65 8.20 -2.82
C THR A 381 8.60 7.02 -1.85
N GLY A 382 7.40 6.65 -1.39
CA GLY A 382 7.15 5.45 -0.62
C GLY A 382 7.45 5.59 0.88
N PHE A 383 7.80 4.45 1.50
CA PHE A 383 7.93 4.30 2.93
C PHE A 383 9.27 3.64 3.29
N ASP A 384 9.75 3.88 4.52
CA ASP A 384 10.69 2.97 5.18
C ASP A 384 9.90 1.76 5.68
N ALA A 385 9.69 0.82 4.76
CA ALA A 385 8.77 -0.30 4.95
C ALA A 385 9.30 -1.31 5.98
N LEU A 386 8.37 -2.00 6.65
CA LEU A 386 8.58 -3.09 7.60
C LEU A 386 9.32 -2.67 8.88
N THR A 387 10.61 -2.35 8.80
CA THR A 387 11.46 -2.04 9.96
C THR A 387 11.33 -0.59 10.44
N GLY A 388 11.05 0.35 9.54
CA GLY A 388 10.94 1.77 9.87
C GLY A 388 9.90 2.07 10.98
N PRO A 389 8.66 1.58 10.88
CA PRO A 389 7.67 1.76 11.93
C PRO A 389 8.07 1.19 13.29
N MET A 390 8.72 0.03 13.31
CA MET A 390 9.19 -0.60 14.55
C MET A 390 10.31 0.19 15.21
N LYS A 391 11.29 0.66 14.42
CA LYS A 391 12.38 1.51 14.91
C LYS A 391 11.85 2.83 15.48
N ALA A 392 10.82 3.41 14.86
CA ALA A 392 10.21 4.67 15.30
C ALA A 392 9.52 4.58 16.67
N LEU A 393 9.15 3.38 17.14
CA LEU A 393 8.55 3.17 18.46
C LEU A 393 9.53 3.27 19.62
N ASN A 394 10.84 3.24 19.35
CA ASN A 394 11.86 3.29 20.38
C ASN A 394 11.56 2.30 21.55
N LEU A 395 11.30 1.03 21.22
CA LEU A 395 11.05 -0.02 22.20
C LEU A 395 12.36 -0.44 22.86
N LYS A 396 12.35 -0.57 24.20
CA LYS A 396 13.47 -1.10 24.96
C LYS A 396 13.04 -2.33 25.74
N GLY A 397 13.53 -3.47 25.32
CA GLY A 397 13.32 -4.75 25.97
C GLY A 397 14.29 -5.00 27.13
N ARG A 398 14.44 -6.28 27.50
CA ARG A 398 15.34 -6.72 28.58
C ARG A 398 16.76 -6.26 28.35
N GLY A 399 17.42 -5.80 29.42
CA GLY A 399 18.78 -5.25 29.33
C GLY A 399 18.89 -3.99 28.49
N GLY A 400 17.79 -3.26 28.27
CA GLY A 400 17.76 -2.04 27.45
C GLY A 400 17.94 -2.28 25.94
N ARG A 401 17.79 -3.51 25.46
CA ARG A 401 17.92 -3.84 24.01
C ARG A 401 16.78 -3.22 23.21
N THR A 402 17.14 -2.59 22.10
CA THR A 402 16.23 -1.97 21.14
C THR A 402 16.04 -2.84 19.91
#